data_3f4c023b88a79c72b820ca3eed39c0ef
#
_entry.id   3f4c023b88a79c72b820ca3eed39c0ef
#
_cell.length_a   1.000
_cell.length_b   1.000
_cell.length_c   1.000
_cell.angle_alpha   90.00
_cell.angle_beta   90.00
_cell.angle_gamma   90.00
#
_symmetry.space_group_name_H-M   'P 1'
#
loop_
_entity.id
_entity.type
_entity.pdbx_description
1 polymer ?
#
loop_
_entity_poly.entity_id
_entity_poly.type
_entity_poly.pdbx_seq_one_letter_code
_entity_poly.pdbx_strand_id
1 'polypeptide(L)'
;MRNFSRLLAASTTLLLAACYNSDTPLLTAAEADYPFAQRIEYTRTDVAGVQTQGTLRRDGDHYVLDQPGQDAETTLLFQQLEGEYYLVQETDTALGTANYDAVRITPDTVYLLGMRCSEIFDADAVIAGDFYAEDADFGLSCEAFDLEPIRAALKERMSSVLPQESYLILGTFP
;
A
#
# COMPACT_ATOMS: atom_id res chain seq x y z
N MET A 1 6.00 -49.64 0.42
CA MET A 1 6.71 -48.38 0.14
C MET A 1 5.66 -47.34 -0.18
N ARG A 2 5.36 -46.43 0.77
CA ARG A 2 4.31 -45.41 0.62
C ARG A 2 5.01 -44.06 0.38
N ASN A 3 4.94 -43.58 -0.87
CA ASN A 3 5.43 -42.29 -1.24
C ASN A 3 4.51 -41.18 -0.69
N PHE A 4 4.97 -40.50 0.35
CA PHE A 4 4.36 -39.24 0.82
C PHE A 4 4.84 -38.10 -0.10
N SER A 5 4.05 -37.76 -1.11
CA SER A 5 4.20 -36.49 -1.81
C SER A 5 3.76 -35.36 -0.87
N ARG A 6 4.72 -34.69 -0.28
CA ARG A 6 4.48 -33.41 0.41
C ARG A 6 4.21 -32.36 -0.63
N LEU A 7 2.93 -32.01 -0.80
CA LEU A 7 2.53 -30.75 -1.45
C LEU A 7 3.03 -29.61 -0.54
N LEU A 8 4.13 -28.99 -0.95
CA LEU A 8 4.47 -27.65 -0.45
C LEU A 8 3.44 -26.70 -1.05
N ALA A 9 2.49 -26.27 -0.21
CA ALA A 9 1.72 -25.08 -0.48
C ALA A 9 2.69 -23.89 -0.41
N ALA A 10 3.08 -23.40 -1.57
CA ALA A 10 3.79 -22.12 -1.68
C ALA A 10 2.74 -21.03 -1.33
N SER A 11 2.74 -20.61 -0.09
CA SER A 11 2.09 -19.36 0.31
C SER A 11 2.85 -18.23 -0.39
N THR A 12 2.36 -17.82 -1.55
CA THR A 12 2.75 -16.56 -2.17
C THR A 12 2.14 -15.44 -1.34
N THR A 13 2.80 -15.07 -0.26
CA THR A 13 2.65 -13.75 0.34
C THR A 13 2.94 -12.75 -0.77
N LEU A 14 1.89 -12.10 -1.28
CA LEU A 14 2.04 -10.88 -2.07
C LEU A 14 2.68 -9.85 -1.13
N LEU A 15 3.98 -9.82 -1.14
CA LEU A 15 4.74 -8.68 -0.68
C LEU A 15 4.37 -7.56 -1.67
N LEU A 16 3.37 -6.76 -1.34
CA LEU A 16 3.37 -5.37 -1.77
C LEU A 16 4.76 -4.90 -1.39
N ALA A 17 5.58 -4.58 -2.38
CA ALA A 17 6.89 -4.01 -2.16
C ALA A 17 6.67 -2.56 -1.71
N ALA A 18 5.97 -2.39 -0.59
CA ALA A 18 5.88 -1.14 0.11
C ALA A 18 7.30 -0.78 0.50
N CYS A 19 7.72 0.37 0.06
CA CYS A 19 9.10 0.78 0.24
C CYS A 19 9.29 1.52 1.56
N TYR A 20 8.20 1.98 2.14
CA TYR A 20 8.16 2.62 3.43
C TYR A 20 7.29 1.79 4.37
N ASN A 21 7.84 1.47 5.52
CA ASN A 21 7.11 0.78 6.59
C ASN A 21 7.33 1.48 7.92
N SER A 22 6.52 1.14 8.90
CA SER A 22 6.72 1.53 10.30
C SER A 22 6.18 0.44 11.21
N ASP A 23 6.82 0.30 12.38
CA ASP A 23 6.38 -0.62 13.42
C ASP A 23 5.02 -0.23 14.03
N THR A 24 4.62 1.02 13.84
CA THR A 24 3.32 1.54 14.29
C THR A 24 2.74 2.46 13.22
N PRO A 25 1.40 2.42 12.98
CA PRO A 25 0.75 3.32 12.05
C PRO A 25 1.01 4.79 12.39
N LEU A 26 1.47 5.58 11.41
CA LEU A 26 1.80 7.00 11.58
C LEU A 26 0.67 7.94 11.16
N LEU A 27 -0.16 7.52 10.17
CA LEU A 27 -1.36 8.27 9.77
C LEU A 27 -2.51 7.93 10.70
N THR A 28 -3.11 8.95 11.29
CA THR A 28 -4.28 8.79 12.17
C THR A 28 -5.59 8.99 11.41
N ALA A 29 -6.68 8.42 11.91
CA ALA A 29 -8.01 8.61 11.34
C ALA A 29 -8.46 10.08 11.30
N ALA A 30 -7.98 10.91 12.21
CA ALA A 30 -8.28 12.35 12.25
C ALA A 30 -7.63 13.15 11.11
N GLU A 31 -6.57 12.61 10.52
CA GLU A 31 -5.83 13.21 9.40
C GLU A 31 -6.21 12.57 8.06
N ALA A 32 -7.04 11.51 8.10
CA ALA A 32 -7.40 10.76 6.92
C ALA A 32 -8.51 11.43 6.10
N ASP A 33 -8.42 11.26 4.79
CA ASP A 33 -9.45 11.60 3.83
C ASP A 33 -10.22 10.34 3.40
N TYR A 34 -11.43 10.52 2.90
CA TYR A 34 -12.30 9.41 2.50
C TYR A 34 -12.71 9.56 1.03
N PRO A 35 -11.81 9.23 0.09
CA PRO A 35 -12.04 9.48 -1.34
C PRO A 35 -13.12 8.60 -1.96
N PHE A 36 -13.49 7.49 -1.30
CA PHE A 36 -14.47 6.56 -1.84
C PHE A 36 -15.80 6.61 -1.08
N ALA A 37 -16.87 6.16 -1.76
CA ALA A 37 -18.15 5.84 -1.14
C ALA A 37 -17.98 4.72 -0.08
N GLN A 38 -19.08 4.35 0.59
CA GLN A 38 -19.01 3.37 1.66
C GLN A 38 -18.47 2.00 1.22
N ARG A 39 -18.77 1.60 -0.02
CA ARG A 39 -18.26 0.35 -0.60
C ARG A 39 -17.95 0.54 -2.08
N ILE A 40 -16.81 0.03 -2.52
CA ILE A 40 -16.49 -0.13 -3.93
C ILE A 40 -16.13 -1.59 -4.22
N GLU A 41 -16.48 -2.06 -5.41
CA GLU A 41 -15.98 -3.29 -5.99
C GLU A 41 -14.97 -2.94 -7.06
N TYR A 42 -13.88 -3.70 -7.13
CA TYR A 42 -12.81 -3.42 -8.08
C TYR A 42 -12.24 -4.69 -8.71
N THR A 43 -11.62 -4.54 -9.86
CA THR A 43 -10.70 -5.53 -10.44
C THR A 43 -9.29 -4.96 -10.39
N ARG A 44 -8.42 -5.63 -9.64
CA ARG A 44 -6.97 -5.35 -9.62
C ARG A 44 -6.32 -6.03 -10.81
N THR A 45 -5.43 -5.33 -11.48
CA THR A 45 -4.53 -5.88 -12.50
C THR A 45 -3.09 -5.62 -12.05
N ASP A 46 -2.33 -6.67 -11.84
CA ASP A 46 -0.92 -6.59 -11.44
C ASP A 46 0.02 -6.36 -12.64
N VAL A 47 1.32 -6.23 -12.38
CA VAL A 47 2.36 -6.02 -13.40
C VAL A 47 2.48 -7.17 -14.40
N ALA A 48 2.04 -8.37 -14.04
CA ALA A 48 2.01 -9.54 -14.92
C ALA A 48 0.71 -9.64 -15.74
N GLY A 49 -0.25 -8.71 -15.52
CA GLY A 49 -1.56 -8.71 -16.15
C GLY A 49 -2.55 -9.68 -15.51
N VAL A 50 -2.24 -10.25 -14.34
CA VAL A 50 -3.17 -11.11 -13.60
C VAL A 50 -4.26 -10.27 -12.97
N GLN A 51 -5.52 -10.70 -13.15
CA GLN A 51 -6.67 -10.01 -12.62
C GLN A 51 -7.23 -10.71 -11.39
N THR A 52 -7.51 -9.90 -10.35
CA THR A 52 -8.14 -10.35 -9.11
C THR A 52 -9.26 -9.38 -8.75
N GLN A 53 -10.39 -9.89 -8.30
CA GLN A 53 -11.49 -9.07 -7.82
C GLN A 53 -11.44 -8.93 -6.31
N GLY A 54 -11.87 -7.78 -5.81
CA GLY A 54 -11.97 -7.51 -4.39
C GLY A 54 -12.98 -6.42 -4.07
N THR A 55 -13.14 -6.16 -2.79
CA THR A 55 -13.94 -5.05 -2.29
C THR A 55 -13.15 -4.18 -1.32
N LEU A 56 -13.43 -2.89 -1.34
CA LEU A 56 -13.00 -1.96 -0.32
C LEU A 56 -14.25 -1.41 0.36
N ARG A 57 -14.36 -1.62 1.65
CA ARG A 57 -15.51 -1.23 2.46
C ARG A 57 -15.06 -0.25 3.54
N ARG A 58 -15.78 0.87 3.65
CA ARG A 58 -15.57 1.79 4.77
C ARG A 58 -16.19 1.20 6.05
N ASP A 59 -15.40 1.20 7.11
CA ASP A 59 -15.82 0.78 8.44
C ASP A 59 -15.44 1.86 9.46
N GLY A 60 -16.40 2.68 9.82
CA GLY A 60 -16.16 3.83 10.69
C GLY A 60 -15.18 4.84 10.08
N ASP A 61 -13.99 4.89 10.63
CA ASP A 61 -12.92 5.85 10.33
C ASP A 61 -11.75 5.26 9.52
N HIS A 62 -11.93 4.10 8.90
CA HIS A 62 -10.97 3.46 8.01
C HIS A 62 -11.68 2.67 6.91
N TYR A 63 -10.91 2.16 5.96
CA TYR A 63 -11.38 1.19 4.99
C TYR A 63 -10.83 -0.20 5.32
N VAL A 64 -11.63 -1.22 5.07
CA VAL A 64 -11.24 -2.63 5.13
C VAL A 64 -11.10 -3.15 3.71
N LEU A 65 -9.95 -3.73 3.43
CA LEU A 65 -9.65 -4.38 2.17
C LEU A 65 -10.04 -5.86 2.28
N ASP A 66 -10.92 -6.31 1.40
CA ASP A 66 -11.37 -7.71 1.33
C ASP A 66 -10.92 -8.29 -0.01
N GLN A 67 -9.92 -9.16 0.04
CA GLN A 67 -9.37 -9.86 -1.13
C GLN A 67 -9.42 -11.37 -0.93
N PRO A 68 -9.78 -12.13 -1.98
CA PRO A 68 -9.77 -13.59 -1.90
C PRO A 68 -8.39 -14.14 -1.55
N GLY A 69 -8.32 -15.00 -0.53
CA GLY A 69 -7.09 -15.66 -0.09
C GLY A 69 -6.25 -14.87 0.91
N GLN A 70 -6.75 -13.76 1.40
CA GLN A 70 -6.16 -13.00 2.50
C GLN A 70 -6.81 -13.43 3.81
N ASP A 71 -6.02 -13.98 4.74
CA ASP A 71 -6.52 -14.46 6.04
C ASP A 71 -6.50 -13.36 7.12
N ALA A 72 -5.67 -12.33 6.93
CA ALA A 72 -5.55 -11.20 7.85
C ALA A 72 -6.36 -9.99 7.33
N GLU A 73 -7.03 -9.31 8.26
CA GLU A 73 -7.72 -8.07 7.94
C GLU A 73 -6.70 -6.95 7.72
N THR A 74 -6.79 -6.33 6.55
CA THR A 74 -5.98 -5.19 6.17
C THR A 74 -6.84 -3.94 6.19
N THR A 75 -6.40 -2.93 6.92
CA THR A 75 -7.07 -1.63 6.96
C THR A 75 -6.29 -0.57 6.18
N LEU A 76 -7.02 0.35 5.54
CA LEU A 76 -6.45 1.43 4.76
C LEU A 76 -6.92 2.79 5.28
N LEU A 77 -5.97 3.71 5.37
CA LEU A 77 -6.22 5.15 5.51
C LEU A 77 -5.62 5.89 4.31
N PHE A 78 -6.32 6.89 3.84
CA PHE A 78 -5.86 7.74 2.74
C PHE A 78 -5.66 9.16 3.23
N GLN A 79 -4.67 9.86 2.68
CA GLN A 79 -4.50 11.28 2.90
C GLN A 79 -4.14 11.96 1.58
N GLN A 80 -4.91 12.97 1.21
CA GLN A 80 -4.67 13.72 -0.02
C GLN A 80 -3.33 14.46 0.06
N LEU A 81 -2.47 14.23 -0.91
CA LEU A 81 -1.20 14.94 -1.06
C LEU A 81 -1.36 16.16 -1.95
N GLU A 82 -1.86 15.94 -3.19
CA GLU A 82 -2.10 16.98 -4.16
C GLU A 82 -3.00 16.45 -5.30
N GLY A 83 -4.08 17.17 -5.64
CA GLY A 83 -4.96 16.81 -6.75
C GLY A 83 -5.55 15.42 -6.63
N GLU A 84 -5.23 14.52 -7.56
CA GLU A 84 -5.67 13.12 -7.58
C GLU A 84 -4.73 12.17 -6.80
N TYR A 85 -3.65 12.69 -6.21
CA TYR A 85 -2.64 11.88 -5.53
C TYR A 85 -2.88 11.82 -4.03
N TYR A 86 -2.76 10.61 -3.51
CA TYR A 86 -2.95 10.31 -2.08
C TYR A 86 -1.79 9.47 -1.56
N LEU A 87 -1.42 9.71 -0.32
CA LEU A 87 -0.73 8.74 0.51
C LEU A 87 -1.75 7.67 0.91
N VAL A 88 -1.40 6.41 0.83
CA VAL A 88 -2.14 5.31 1.45
C VAL A 88 -1.28 4.66 2.52
N GLN A 89 -1.85 4.50 3.70
CA GLN A 89 -1.32 3.66 4.77
C GLN A 89 -2.09 2.36 4.76
N GLU A 90 -1.40 1.25 4.57
CA GLU A 90 -1.92 -0.10 4.71
C GLU A 90 -1.44 -0.66 6.05
N THR A 91 -2.37 -1.04 6.93
CA THR A 91 -2.06 -1.58 8.25
C THR A 91 -2.46 -3.04 8.32
N ASP A 92 -1.50 -3.90 8.65
CA ASP A 92 -1.77 -5.27 9.06
C ASP A 92 -2.26 -5.26 10.51
N THR A 93 -3.54 -5.57 10.71
CA THR A 93 -4.13 -5.51 12.05
C THR A 93 -3.62 -6.60 13.00
N ALA A 94 -3.07 -7.70 12.47
CA ALA A 94 -2.51 -8.78 13.27
C ALA A 94 -1.09 -8.46 13.77
N LEU A 95 -0.31 -7.78 12.95
CA LEU A 95 1.08 -7.40 13.28
C LEU A 95 1.16 -6.02 13.91
N GLY A 96 0.21 -5.13 13.62
CA GLY A 96 0.22 -3.73 14.05
C GLY A 96 1.20 -2.86 13.27
N THR A 97 1.81 -3.40 12.21
CA THR A 97 2.74 -2.68 11.34
C THR A 97 2.00 -1.98 10.20
N ALA A 98 2.60 -0.94 9.66
CA ALA A 98 2.04 -0.22 8.53
C ALA A 98 3.02 -0.08 7.37
N ASN A 99 2.46 -0.11 6.15
CA ASN A 99 3.15 0.17 4.90
C ASN A 99 2.58 1.44 4.27
N TYR A 100 3.40 2.18 3.53
CA TYR A 100 3.04 3.45 2.92
C TYR A 100 3.37 3.45 1.44
N ASP A 101 2.37 3.84 0.64
CA ASP A 101 2.48 3.98 -0.81
C ASP A 101 1.80 5.26 -1.29
N ALA A 102 2.10 5.65 -2.53
CA ALA A 102 1.35 6.67 -3.23
C ALA A 102 0.35 6.03 -4.20
N VAL A 103 -0.86 6.57 -4.24
CA VAL A 103 -1.87 6.20 -5.21
C VAL A 103 -2.38 7.43 -5.95
N ARG A 104 -2.73 7.25 -7.23
CA ARG A 104 -3.50 8.23 -7.98
C ARG A 104 -4.93 7.72 -8.14
N ILE A 105 -5.89 8.50 -7.65
CA ILE A 105 -7.32 8.16 -7.66
C ILE A 105 -8.02 8.99 -8.72
N THR A 106 -8.57 8.32 -9.72
CA THR A 106 -9.47 8.89 -10.73
C THR A 106 -10.90 8.40 -10.49
N PRO A 107 -11.92 8.93 -11.20
CA PRO A 107 -13.30 8.51 -10.98
C PRO A 107 -13.57 7.01 -11.15
N ASP A 108 -12.79 6.33 -11.99
CA ASP A 108 -13.00 4.94 -12.38
C ASP A 108 -11.80 4.02 -12.09
N THR A 109 -10.65 4.57 -11.71
CA THR A 109 -9.44 3.77 -11.54
C THR A 109 -8.56 4.31 -10.42
N VAL A 110 -8.02 3.41 -9.61
CA VAL A 110 -6.94 3.69 -8.67
C VAL A 110 -5.65 3.08 -9.23
N TYR A 111 -4.61 3.88 -9.30
CA TYR A 111 -3.27 3.47 -9.73
C TYR A 111 -2.33 3.43 -8.54
N LEU A 112 -1.78 2.25 -8.22
CA LEU A 112 -0.70 2.13 -7.25
C LEU A 112 0.61 2.53 -7.91
N LEU A 113 1.30 3.51 -7.37
CA LEU A 113 2.50 4.07 -7.99
C LEU A 113 3.78 3.29 -7.63
N GLY A 114 3.75 2.51 -6.54
CA GLY A 114 4.81 1.57 -6.19
C GLY A 114 6.18 2.22 -6.10
N MET A 115 6.30 3.22 -5.26
CA MET A 115 7.52 4.00 -5.12
C MET A 115 8.55 3.24 -4.29
N ARG A 116 9.71 2.94 -4.86
CA ARG A 116 10.76 2.21 -4.15
C ARG A 116 11.56 3.14 -3.25
N CYS A 117 11.83 2.72 -2.04
CA CYS A 117 12.72 3.39 -1.10
C CYS A 117 14.06 3.80 -1.75
N SER A 118 14.67 2.92 -2.55
CA SER A 118 15.91 3.20 -3.26
C SER A 118 15.81 4.30 -4.34
N GLU A 119 14.62 4.60 -4.81
CA GLU A 119 14.38 5.63 -5.85
C GLU A 119 14.18 7.02 -5.24
N ILE A 120 13.83 7.06 -3.95
CA ILE A 120 13.56 8.28 -3.19
C ILE A 120 14.69 8.55 -2.19
N PHE A 121 15.63 7.62 -2.11
CA PHE A 121 16.69 7.64 -1.13
C PHE A 121 17.59 8.86 -1.34
N ASP A 122 17.32 9.89 -0.56
CA ASP A 122 18.32 10.93 -0.31
C ASP A 122 19.23 10.43 0.81
N ALA A 123 20.52 10.25 0.49
CA ALA A 123 21.50 9.86 1.48
C ALA A 123 21.53 10.83 2.67
N ASP A 124 21.15 12.09 2.45
CA ASP A 124 21.08 13.11 3.48
C ASP A 124 19.90 12.87 4.44
N ALA A 125 18.75 12.37 3.98
CA ALA A 125 17.60 12.04 4.82
C ALA A 125 17.91 10.88 5.79
N VAL A 126 18.68 9.88 5.33
CA VAL A 126 19.14 8.79 6.20
C VAL A 126 20.15 9.27 7.23
N ILE A 127 21.06 10.14 6.82
CA ILE A 127 22.03 10.75 7.74
C ILE A 127 21.31 11.60 8.79
N ALA A 128 20.19 12.25 8.43
CA ALA A 128 19.34 12.99 9.36
C ALA A 128 18.55 12.09 10.33
N GLY A 129 18.48 10.78 10.06
CA GLY A 129 17.77 9.81 10.90
C GLY A 129 16.27 9.77 10.67
N ASP A 130 15.78 10.30 9.52
CA ASP A 130 14.37 10.28 9.15
C ASP A 130 13.92 8.89 8.71
N PHE A 131 14.85 8.09 8.18
CA PHE A 131 14.65 6.73 7.75
C PHE A 131 15.78 5.81 8.20
N TYR A 132 15.43 4.55 8.47
CA TYR A 132 16.41 3.47 8.62
C TYR A 132 16.27 2.55 7.39
N ALA A 133 17.37 2.34 6.68
CA ALA A 133 17.39 1.46 5.52
C ALA A 133 17.90 0.07 5.90
N GLU A 134 17.08 -0.95 5.69
CA GLU A 134 17.47 -2.35 5.81
C GLU A 134 17.76 -2.95 4.43
N ASP A 135 18.90 -3.63 4.30
CA ASP A 135 19.24 -4.40 3.12
C ASP A 135 18.53 -5.76 3.21
N ALA A 136 17.30 -5.80 2.72
CA ALA A 136 16.54 -7.04 2.64
C ALA A 136 16.89 -7.78 1.33
N ASP A 137 16.83 -9.11 1.34
CA ASP A 137 17.10 -9.98 0.18
C ASP A 137 16.27 -9.64 -1.08
N PHE A 138 15.27 -8.77 -0.95
CA PHE A 138 14.34 -8.35 -2.02
C PHE A 138 14.38 -6.85 -2.34
N GLY A 139 15.33 -6.10 -1.83
CA GLY A 139 15.48 -4.66 -2.04
C GLY A 139 15.52 -3.88 -0.72
N LEU A 140 15.84 -2.58 -0.81
CA LEU A 140 15.87 -1.69 0.35
C LEU A 140 14.45 -1.44 0.84
N SER A 141 14.20 -1.66 2.12
CA SER A 141 13.03 -1.19 2.86
C SER A 141 13.42 0.00 3.71
N CYS A 142 12.58 1.03 3.77
CA CYS A 142 12.81 2.19 4.61
C CYS A 142 11.83 2.18 5.77
N GLU A 143 12.34 1.96 6.97
CA GLU A 143 11.56 2.16 8.18
C GLU A 143 11.43 3.65 8.45
N ALA A 144 10.19 4.12 8.57
CA ALA A 144 9.86 5.51 8.84
C ALA A 144 9.42 5.71 10.29
N PHE A 145 9.86 6.79 10.88
CA PHE A 145 9.51 7.19 12.24
C PHE A 145 8.59 8.40 12.29
N ASP A 146 8.44 9.09 11.16
CA ASP A 146 7.58 10.25 10.99
C ASP A 146 6.91 10.22 9.61
N LEU A 147 5.74 10.81 9.51
CA LEU A 147 4.96 10.87 8.27
C LEU A 147 5.44 11.98 7.31
N GLU A 148 6.02 13.06 7.82
CA GLU A 148 6.44 14.20 6.99
C GLU A 148 7.54 13.85 5.97
N PRO A 149 8.61 13.10 6.31
CA PRO A 149 9.58 12.65 5.31
C PRO A 149 8.96 11.80 4.21
N ILE A 150 8.01 10.91 4.56
CA ILE A 150 7.27 10.10 3.58
C ILE A 150 6.48 11.01 2.64
N ARG A 151 5.70 11.97 3.20
CA ARG A 151 4.91 12.93 2.41
C ARG A 151 5.77 13.73 1.44
N ALA A 152 6.90 14.22 1.91
CA ALA A 152 7.84 15.00 1.10
C ALA A 152 8.38 14.19 -0.07
N ALA A 153 8.86 12.97 0.21
CA ALA A 153 9.39 12.04 -0.77
C ALA A 153 8.33 11.66 -1.82
N LEU A 154 7.11 11.35 -1.39
CA LEU A 154 6.01 11.00 -2.29
C LEU A 154 5.62 12.19 -3.18
N LYS A 155 5.50 13.41 -2.63
CA LYS A 155 5.16 14.61 -3.41
C LYS A 155 6.19 14.92 -4.50
N GLU A 156 7.48 14.73 -4.22
CA GLU A 156 8.53 14.96 -5.19
C GLU A 156 8.47 14.01 -6.39
N ARG A 157 8.08 12.76 -6.16
CA ARG A 157 8.19 11.69 -7.15
C ARG A 157 6.89 11.27 -7.82
N MET A 158 5.73 11.46 -7.17
CA MET A 158 4.44 10.92 -7.60
C MET A 158 4.07 11.22 -9.07
N SER A 159 4.50 12.37 -9.61
CA SER A 159 4.20 12.75 -10.99
C SER A 159 5.10 12.07 -12.04
N SER A 160 6.22 11.49 -11.63
CA SER A 160 7.22 10.87 -12.51
C SER A 160 7.21 9.36 -12.48
N VAL A 161 6.50 8.74 -11.52
CA VAL A 161 6.47 7.29 -11.35
C VAL A 161 5.38 6.67 -12.23
N LEU A 162 5.72 5.58 -12.91
CA LEU A 162 4.75 4.79 -13.68
C LEU A 162 3.94 3.90 -12.72
N PRO A 163 2.62 3.75 -12.96
CA PRO A 163 1.79 2.83 -12.19
C PRO A 163 2.33 1.40 -12.25
N GLN A 164 2.43 0.75 -11.11
CA GLN A 164 2.78 -0.68 -11.02
C GLN A 164 1.53 -1.56 -11.09
N GLU A 165 0.43 -1.09 -10.53
CA GLU A 165 -0.84 -1.79 -10.51
C GLU A 165 -1.98 -0.84 -10.79
N SER A 166 -3.10 -1.39 -11.25
CA SER A 166 -4.33 -0.63 -11.43
C SER A 166 -5.52 -1.40 -10.84
N TYR A 167 -6.44 -0.63 -10.25
CA TYR A 167 -7.68 -1.13 -9.66
C TYR A 167 -8.83 -0.43 -10.38
N LEU A 168 -9.46 -1.13 -11.33
CA LEU A 168 -10.65 -0.64 -12.04
C LEU A 168 -11.85 -0.72 -11.11
N ILE A 169 -12.50 0.41 -10.84
CA ILE A 169 -13.70 0.48 -10.01
C ILE A 169 -14.89 -0.02 -10.84
N LEU A 170 -15.50 -1.13 -10.42
CA LEU A 170 -16.64 -1.73 -11.09
C LEU A 170 -17.97 -1.10 -10.67
N GLY A 171 -18.06 -0.61 -9.45
CA GLY A 171 -19.25 0.02 -8.91
C GLY A 171 -19.01 0.62 -7.52
N THR A 172 -19.83 1.61 -7.19
CA THR A 172 -19.87 2.24 -5.87
C THR A 172 -21.24 1.98 -5.24
N PHE A 173 -21.24 1.57 -3.99
CA PHE A 173 -22.47 1.26 -3.25
C PHE A 173 -22.56 2.15 -2.01
N PRO A 174 -23.77 2.63 -1.69
CA PRO A 174 -24.00 3.44 -0.50
C PRO A 174 -23.76 2.68 0.81
#